data_0d324203ed26576c36e6a140e16996f0
#
_entry.id   0d324203ed26576c36e6a140e16996f0
#
_cell.length_a   1.000
_cell.length_b   1.000
_cell.length_c   1.000
_cell.angle_alpha   90.00
_cell.angle_beta   90.00
_cell.angle_gamma   90.00
#
_symmetry.space_group_name_H-M   'P 1'
#
loop_
_entity.id
_entity.type
_entity.pdbx_description
1 polymer ?
#
loop_
_entity_poly.entity_id
_entity_poly.type
_entity_poly.pdbx_seq_one_letter_code
_entity_poly.pdbx_strand_id
1 'polypeptide(L)'
;MPIFITYASYSQKGAKGMVGKPSDRTDAVKALLKKVGAKLLAFYITTGDNDVVVISEAPDETDAVAVGMAVAASGAVSNIETVRAWKAKDFVAVQKKAAKLVGAYTPPGN
;
A
#
# COMPACT_ATOMS: atom_id res chain seq x y z
N MET A 1 4.01 9.15 -11.33
CA MET A 1 3.43 9.13 -9.98
C MET A 1 4.12 8.08 -9.13
N PRO A 2 4.33 8.35 -7.84
CA PRO A 2 4.88 7.34 -6.92
C PRO A 2 4.00 6.09 -6.85
N ILE A 3 4.66 4.95 -6.66
CA ILE A 3 3.99 3.65 -6.50
C ILE A 3 3.90 3.30 -5.03
N PHE A 4 2.76 2.77 -4.61
CA PHE A 4 2.51 2.31 -3.25
C PHE A 4 1.97 0.90 -3.26
N ILE A 5 2.37 0.11 -2.26
CA ILE A 5 1.80 -1.21 -2.03
C ILE A 5 1.12 -1.17 -0.67
N THR A 6 -0.16 -1.52 -0.65
CA THR A 6 -0.95 -1.57 0.58
C THR A 6 -1.30 -3.01 0.90
N TYR A 7 -0.95 -3.44 2.09
CA TYR A 7 -1.31 -4.74 2.65
C TYR A 7 -2.39 -4.53 3.70
N ALA A 8 -3.39 -5.39 3.69
CA ALA A 8 -4.44 -5.31 4.70
C ALA A 8 -4.96 -6.70 5.06
N SER A 9 -5.49 -6.81 6.26
CA SER A 9 -6.19 -8.00 6.73
C SER A 9 -7.62 -7.62 7.06
N TYR A 10 -8.57 -8.49 6.73
CA TYR A 10 -9.97 -8.24 7.09
C TYR A 10 -10.15 -8.29 8.60
N SER A 11 -10.97 -7.40 9.11
CA SER A 11 -11.52 -7.53 10.46
C SER A 11 -12.57 -8.64 10.48
N GLN A 12 -13.07 -8.98 11.65
CA GLN A 12 -14.20 -9.90 11.76
C GLN A 12 -15.40 -9.39 10.97
N LYS A 13 -15.68 -8.10 11.05
CA LYS A 13 -16.76 -7.46 10.29
C LYS A 13 -16.55 -7.59 8.78
N GLY A 14 -15.33 -7.32 8.31
CA GLY A 14 -15.00 -7.44 6.88
C GLY A 14 -15.11 -8.87 6.37
N ALA A 15 -14.59 -9.83 7.14
CA ALA A 15 -14.68 -11.25 6.80
C ALA A 15 -16.13 -11.74 6.73
N LYS A 16 -16.94 -11.37 7.70
CA LYS A 16 -18.38 -11.69 7.70
C LYS A 16 -19.08 -11.12 6.47
N GLY A 17 -18.74 -9.89 6.09
CA GLY A 17 -19.31 -9.24 4.92
C GLY A 17 -18.95 -9.97 3.62
N MET A 18 -17.70 -10.38 3.49
CA MET A 18 -17.22 -11.09 2.30
C MET A 18 -17.84 -12.48 2.15
N VAL A 19 -18.02 -13.18 3.27
CA VAL A 19 -18.64 -14.51 3.27
C VAL A 19 -20.16 -14.41 3.08
N GLY A 20 -20.78 -13.44 3.77
CA GLY A 20 -22.24 -13.25 3.71
C GLY A 20 -22.75 -12.77 2.36
N LYS A 21 -21.96 -11.93 1.69
CA LYS A 21 -22.26 -11.42 0.35
C LYS A 21 -20.98 -11.38 -0.48
N PRO A 22 -20.57 -12.52 -1.03
CA PRO A 22 -19.34 -12.58 -1.83
C PRO A 22 -19.34 -11.57 -2.96
N SER A 23 -18.22 -10.88 -3.16
CA SER A 23 -18.09 -9.86 -4.18
C SER A 23 -16.63 -9.65 -4.58
N ASP A 24 -16.44 -9.18 -5.81
CA ASP A 24 -15.17 -8.63 -6.27
C ASP A 24 -15.15 -7.14 -5.91
N ARG A 25 -14.21 -6.74 -5.05
CA ARG A 25 -14.12 -5.37 -4.53
C ARG A 25 -13.29 -4.45 -5.41
N THR A 26 -12.84 -4.91 -6.58
CA THR A 26 -11.95 -4.13 -7.46
C THR A 26 -12.55 -2.76 -7.81
N ASP A 27 -13.81 -2.71 -8.21
CA ASP A 27 -14.45 -1.45 -8.60
C ASP A 27 -14.58 -0.48 -7.43
N ALA A 28 -14.87 -0.98 -6.24
CA ALA A 28 -14.96 -0.15 -5.03
C ALA A 28 -13.60 0.46 -4.67
N VAL A 29 -12.53 -0.32 -4.74
CA VAL A 29 -11.17 0.15 -4.49
C VAL A 29 -10.74 1.17 -5.55
N LYS A 30 -11.02 0.88 -6.80
CA LYS A 30 -10.72 1.75 -7.93
C LYS A 30 -11.41 3.11 -7.81
N ALA A 31 -12.70 3.09 -7.44
CA ALA A 31 -13.48 4.31 -7.24
C ALA A 31 -12.94 5.18 -6.09
N LEU A 32 -12.52 4.53 -5.00
CA LEU A 32 -11.92 5.24 -3.87
C LEU A 32 -10.61 5.91 -4.25
N LEU A 33 -9.71 5.18 -4.93
CA LEU A 33 -8.45 5.72 -5.40
C LEU A 33 -8.65 6.90 -6.35
N LYS A 34 -9.65 6.82 -7.22
CA LYS A 34 -9.96 7.88 -8.17
C LYS A 34 -10.32 9.20 -7.49
N LYS A 35 -10.87 9.17 -6.28
CA LYS A 35 -11.23 10.38 -5.53
C LYS A 35 -10.01 11.25 -5.20
N VAL A 36 -8.82 10.67 -5.12
CA VAL A 36 -7.58 11.41 -4.87
C VAL A 36 -6.68 11.49 -6.11
N GLY A 37 -7.20 11.14 -7.28
CA GLY A 37 -6.43 11.14 -8.51
C GLY A 37 -5.43 9.99 -8.60
N ALA A 38 -5.59 8.95 -7.80
CA ALA A 38 -4.75 7.78 -7.81
C ALA A 38 -5.27 6.73 -8.78
N LYS A 39 -4.40 5.80 -9.16
CA LYS A 39 -4.68 4.76 -10.14
C LYS A 39 -4.40 3.38 -9.55
N LEU A 40 -5.34 2.46 -9.71
CA LEU A 40 -5.14 1.06 -9.33
C LEU A 40 -4.32 0.36 -10.42
N LEU A 41 -3.18 -0.22 -10.02
CA LEU A 41 -2.33 -1.01 -10.92
C LEU A 41 -2.63 -2.50 -10.79
N ALA A 42 -2.85 -2.98 -9.58
CA ALA A 42 -3.17 -4.39 -9.32
C ALA A 42 -3.86 -4.54 -7.98
N PHE A 43 -4.71 -5.54 -7.86
CA PHE A 43 -5.41 -5.86 -6.63
C PHE A 43 -5.50 -7.38 -6.51
N TYR A 44 -4.94 -7.92 -5.44
CA TYR A 44 -4.93 -9.36 -5.19
C TYR A 44 -5.50 -9.68 -3.83
N ILE A 45 -6.20 -10.79 -3.73
CA ILE A 45 -6.56 -11.42 -2.48
C ILE A 45 -5.52 -12.50 -2.23
N THR A 46 -4.99 -12.54 -1.02
CA THR A 46 -3.88 -13.44 -0.68
C THR A 46 -4.22 -14.31 0.51
N THR A 47 -3.46 -15.39 0.68
CA THR A 47 -3.46 -16.19 1.89
C THR A 47 -2.23 -15.82 2.72
N GLY A 48 -2.17 -16.20 3.98
CA GLY A 48 -1.06 -15.88 4.87
C GLY A 48 -1.40 -14.74 5.81
N ASP A 49 -0.42 -13.94 6.17
CA ASP A 49 -0.58 -12.87 7.17
C ASP A 49 -1.47 -11.72 6.71
N ASN A 50 -1.52 -11.46 5.42
CA ASN A 50 -2.37 -10.43 4.83
C ASN A 50 -3.39 -11.05 3.89
N ASP A 51 -4.58 -10.48 3.85
CA ASP A 51 -5.67 -10.94 2.99
C ASP A 51 -5.73 -10.19 1.67
N VAL A 52 -5.19 -8.97 1.64
CA VAL A 52 -5.33 -8.05 0.51
C VAL A 52 -4.00 -7.41 0.19
N VAL A 53 -3.69 -7.31 -1.11
CA VAL A 53 -2.55 -6.53 -1.62
C VAL A 53 -3.06 -5.62 -2.72
N VAL A 54 -2.87 -4.32 -2.54
CA VAL A 54 -3.24 -3.29 -3.53
C VAL A 54 -1.96 -2.60 -4.00
N ILE A 55 -1.75 -2.55 -5.30
CA ILE A 55 -0.65 -1.80 -5.90
C ILE A 55 -1.26 -0.62 -6.64
N SER A 56 -0.84 0.59 -6.27
CA SER A 56 -1.41 1.82 -6.82
C SER A 56 -0.33 2.86 -7.14
N GLU A 57 -0.70 3.80 -7.99
CA GLU A 57 0.05 5.04 -8.20
C GLU A 57 -0.77 6.18 -7.62
N ALA A 58 -0.16 7.08 -6.87
CA ALA A 58 -0.83 8.24 -6.29
C ALA A 58 0.01 9.50 -6.52
N PRO A 59 -0.64 10.70 -6.59
CA PRO A 59 0.10 11.95 -6.79
C PRO A 59 1.14 12.20 -5.71
N ASP A 60 0.82 11.91 -4.45
CA ASP A 60 1.81 11.96 -3.38
C ASP A 60 1.47 10.99 -2.24
N GLU A 61 2.36 10.93 -1.24
CA GLU A 61 2.25 10.01 -0.11
C GLU A 61 0.99 10.25 0.73
N THR A 62 0.59 11.52 0.89
CA THR A 62 -0.57 11.85 1.72
C THR A 62 -1.86 11.30 1.13
N ASP A 63 -1.96 11.26 -0.20
CA ASP A 63 -3.11 10.67 -0.87
C ASP A 63 -3.22 9.17 -0.57
N ALA A 64 -2.11 8.45 -0.65
CA ALA A 64 -2.07 7.02 -0.37
C ALA A 64 -2.43 6.74 1.10
N VAL A 65 -1.90 7.53 2.03
CA VAL A 65 -2.19 7.40 3.46
C VAL A 65 -3.66 7.70 3.74
N ALA A 66 -4.21 8.74 3.12
CA ALA A 66 -5.61 9.12 3.31
C ALA A 66 -6.57 8.01 2.85
N VAL A 67 -6.28 7.37 1.72
CA VAL A 67 -7.07 6.22 1.23
C VAL A 67 -7.02 5.08 2.26
N GLY A 68 -5.84 4.76 2.78
CA GLY A 68 -5.67 3.72 3.80
C GLY A 68 -6.47 4.03 5.07
N MET A 69 -6.44 5.28 5.53
CA MET A 69 -7.19 5.71 6.71
C MET A 69 -8.70 5.60 6.49
N ALA A 70 -9.18 5.94 5.29
CA ALA A 70 -10.60 5.81 4.96
C ALA A 70 -11.07 4.34 5.01
N VAL A 71 -10.24 3.44 4.49
CA VAL A 71 -10.54 2.00 4.55
C VAL A 71 -10.53 1.50 6.00
N ALA A 72 -9.54 1.90 6.79
CA ALA A 72 -9.45 1.53 8.19
C ALA A 72 -10.65 2.05 8.99
N ALA A 73 -11.08 3.28 8.72
CA ALA A 73 -12.22 3.90 9.41
C ALA A 73 -13.54 3.16 9.14
N SER A 74 -13.65 2.44 8.03
CA SER A 74 -14.86 1.66 7.72
C SER A 74 -15.06 0.47 8.67
N GLY A 75 -14.02 0.03 9.38
CA GLY A 75 -14.04 -1.15 10.22
C GLY A 75 -13.89 -2.47 9.47
N ALA A 76 -13.71 -2.43 8.14
CA ALA A 76 -13.60 -3.63 7.31
C ALA A 76 -12.25 -4.34 7.44
N VAL A 77 -11.20 -3.65 7.87
CA VAL A 77 -9.87 -4.21 8.03
C VAL A 77 -9.38 -4.04 9.46
N SER A 78 -8.62 -5.03 9.95
CA SER A 78 -8.04 -5.03 11.29
C SER A 78 -6.62 -4.49 11.29
N ASN A 79 -5.96 -4.51 10.14
CA ASN A 79 -4.60 -4.08 9.97
C ASN A 79 -4.43 -3.54 8.55
N ILE A 80 -3.66 -2.48 8.41
CA ILE A 80 -3.36 -1.92 7.11
C ILE A 80 -1.96 -1.32 7.15
N GLU A 81 -1.17 -1.61 6.10
CA GLU A 81 0.18 -1.08 5.95
C GLU A 81 0.37 -0.62 4.51
N THR A 82 0.77 0.62 4.33
CA THR A 82 1.08 1.16 3.02
C THR A 82 2.58 1.49 2.97
N VAL A 83 3.27 0.92 1.98
CA VAL A 83 4.70 1.15 1.78
C VAL A 83 4.94 1.80 0.43
N ARG A 84 5.97 2.64 0.37
CA ARG A 84 6.44 3.22 -0.87
C ARG A 84 7.18 2.14 -1.68
N ALA A 85 6.89 2.05 -2.96
CA ALA A 85 7.56 1.11 -3.86
C ALA A 85 8.23 1.85 -5.02
N TRP A 86 9.30 1.28 -5.55
CA TRP A 86 9.99 1.73 -6.75
C TRP A 86 10.18 0.55 -7.68
N LYS A 87 10.09 0.79 -8.96
CA LYS A 87 10.61 -0.18 -9.92
C LYS A 87 12.10 -0.34 -9.66
N ALA A 88 12.62 -1.56 -9.77
CA ALA A 88 14.02 -1.84 -9.47
C ALA A 88 14.97 -0.91 -10.27
N LYS A 89 14.67 -0.67 -11.53
CA LYS A 89 15.49 0.22 -12.38
C LYS A 89 15.49 1.67 -11.89
N ASP A 90 14.38 2.15 -11.31
CA ASP A 90 14.28 3.52 -10.83
C ASP A 90 14.96 3.68 -9.46
N PHE A 91 15.08 2.60 -8.72
CA PHE A 91 15.75 2.61 -7.42
C PHE A 91 17.27 2.75 -7.53
N VAL A 92 17.85 2.49 -8.68
CA VAL A 92 19.30 2.65 -8.94
C VAL A 92 19.77 4.07 -8.57
N ALA A 93 18.96 5.09 -8.84
CA ALA A 93 19.30 6.47 -8.47
C ALA A 93 19.45 6.64 -6.95
N VAL A 94 18.61 5.97 -6.17
CA VAL A 94 18.70 5.98 -4.70
C VAL A 94 19.97 5.26 -4.24
N GLN A 95 20.29 4.13 -4.86
CA GLN A 95 21.50 3.36 -4.56
C GLN A 95 22.76 4.21 -4.81
N LYS A 96 22.78 4.98 -5.89
CA LYS A 96 23.89 5.89 -6.20
C LYS A 96 24.05 6.97 -5.15
N LYS A 97 22.94 7.52 -4.65
CA LYS A 97 22.98 8.49 -3.55
C LYS A 97 23.56 7.84 -2.27
N ALA A 98 23.11 6.64 -1.96
CA ALA A 98 23.59 5.90 -0.78
C ALA A 98 25.08 5.62 -0.87
N ALA A 99 25.58 5.26 -2.06
CA ALA A 99 27.01 5.01 -2.27
C ALA A 99 27.89 6.21 -1.90
N LYS A 100 27.38 7.43 -2.12
CA LYS A 100 28.09 8.66 -1.76
C LYS A 100 28.11 8.93 -0.26
N LEU A 101 27.23 8.28 0.51
CA LEU A 101 27.08 8.50 1.94
C LEU A 101 27.83 7.48 2.81
N VAL A 102 28.26 6.37 2.22
CA VAL A 102 28.87 5.24 2.94
C VAL A 102 30.07 5.71 3.79
N GLY A 103 30.95 6.55 3.22
CA GLY A 103 32.13 7.04 3.92
C GLY A 103 31.82 8.10 4.99
N ALA A 104 30.62 8.66 5.01
CA ALA A 104 30.22 9.71 5.94
C ALA A 104 29.60 9.19 7.22
N TYR A 105 29.23 7.91 7.25
CA TYR A 105 28.58 7.31 8.42
C TYR A 105 29.58 6.60 9.34
N THR A 106 29.56 6.94 10.62
CA THR A 106 30.35 6.25 11.64
C THR A 106 29.45 5.27 12.38
N PRO A 107 29.67 3.94 12.21
CA PRO A 107 28.84 2.96 12.89
C PRO A 107 29.05 2.97 14.41
N PRO A 108 28.07 2.47 15.20
CA PRO A 108 28.22 2.35 16.63
C PRO A 108 29.47 1.53 17.02
N GLY A 109 30.14 1.93 18.10
CA GLY A 109 31.33 1.23 18.60
C GLY A 109 32.65 1.70 18.00
N ASN A 110 32.62 2.68 17.10
CA ASN A 110 33.84 3.25 16.52
C ASN A 110 34.12 4.67 16.96
#